data_c5807ddc0062a5f0dbcb45945fe77ba1
#
_entry.id   c5807ddc0062a5f0dbcb45945fe77ba1
#
_cell.length_a   1.000
_cell.length_b   1.000
_cell.length_c   1.000
_cell.angle_alpha   90.00
_cell.angle_beta   90.00
_cell.angle_gamma   90.00
#
_symmetry.space_group_name_H-M   'P 1'
#
loop_
_entity.id
_entity.type
_entity.pdbx_description
1 polymer ?
#
loop_
_entity_poly.entity_id
_entity_poly.type
_entity_poly.pdbx_seq_one_letter_code
_entity_poly.pdbx_strand_id
1 'polypeptide(L)'
;MVEENNLEKGISAIIPTYKGEAFISKLLDSLISQSIDPHLFEAIFIVNGELDSTPDIIKKYQEENPQINIILTYSEPGVCNARNAGIDIANRQYTIFIDDDDYISYNYFEKLYQYAKPNRIVIGTFLDVNENTGEIQESYLSKPLLESSGINTNPYPD
;
A
#
# COMPACT_ATOMS: atom_id res chain seq x y z
N MET A 1 -1.72 0.31 31.74
CA MET A 1 -2.87 0.03 30.86
C MET A 1 -2.53 0.71 29.55
N VAL A 2 -2.31 -0.06 28.51
CA VAL A 2 -2.19 0.50 27.16
C VAL A 2 -3.59 0.99 26.83
N GLU A 3 -3.77 2.29 26.60
CA GLU A 3 -5.03 2.82 26.08
C GLU A 3 -5.35 2.01 24.83
N GLU A 4 -6.53 1.38 24.79
CA GLU A 4 -7.06 0.82 23.55
C GLU A 4 -7.20 2.00 22.59
N ASN A 5 -6.22 2.18 21.73
CA ASN A 5 -6.32 3.13 20.62
C ASN A 5 -7.57 2.75 19.85
N ASN A 6 -8.52 3.65 19.81
CA ASN A 6 -9.81 3.47 19.15
C ASN A 6 -9.62 3.57 17.62
N LEU A 7 -8.79 2.65 17.07
CA LEU A 7 -8.47 2.59 15.66
C LEU A 7 -9.74 2.25 14.87
N GLU A 8 -9.94 2.94 13.78
CA GLU A 8 -11.03 2.68 12.86
C GLU A 8 -10.81 1.36 12.10
N LYS A 9 -11.88 0.71 11.70
CA LYS A 9 -11.79 -0.51 10.88
C LYS A 9 -11.11 -0.21 9.55
N GLY A 10 -10.28 -1.15 9.09
CA GLY A 10 -9.67 -1.04 7.76
C GLY A 10 -8.15 -1.13 7.76
N ILE A 11 -7.56 -0.61 6.69
CA ILE A 11 -6.14 -0.69 6.36
C ILE A 11 -5.56 0.71 6.18
N SER A 12 -4.46 1.02 6.86
CA SER A 12 -3.59 2.15 6.57
C SER A 12 -2.45 1.68 5.66
N ALA A 13 -2.46 2.09 4.40
CA ALA A 13 -1.36 1.87 3.47
C ALA A 13 -0.34 3.01 3.62
N ILE A 14 0.86 2.68 4.09
CA ILE A 14 1.96 3.62 4.30
C ILE A 14 2.90 3.54 3.12
N ILE A 15 3.08 4.64 2.41
CA ILE A 15 3.83 4.75 1.16
C ILE A 15 4.97 5.75 1.34
N PRO A 16 6.17 5.30 1.73
CA PRO A 16 7.36 6.15 1.72
C PRO A 16 7.69 6.54 0.29
N THR A 17 7.91 7.82 0.02
CA THR A 17 8.10 8.32 -1.34
C THR A 17 9.34 9.20 -1.43
N TYR A 18 10.22 8.89 -2.38
CA TYR A 18 11.41 9.67 -2.69
C TYR A 18 11.63 9.78 -4.20
N LYS A 19 11.45 10.98 -4.77
CA LYS A 19 11.58 11.21 -6.22
C LYS A 19 10.74 10.23 -7.05
N GLY A 20 9.48 10.06 -6.65
CA GLY A 20 8.56 9.07 -7.24
C GLY A 20 7.80 9.55 -8.47
N GLU A 21 8.08 10.75 -9.01
CA GLU A 21 7.31 11.36 -10.10
C GLU A 21 7.11 10.47 -11.34
N ALA A 22 8.05 9.56 -11.60
CA ALA A 22 8.00 8.64 -12.74
C ALA A 22 7.07 7.43 -12.50
N PHE A 23 6.79 7.06 -11.24
CA PHE A 23 6.15 5.78 -10.89
C PHE A 23 4.84 5.94 -10.12
N ILE A 24 4.73 6.99 -9.29
CA ILE A 24 3.66 7.17 -8.33
C ILE A 24 2.25 7.11 -8.93
N SER A 25 2.07 7.52 -10.18
CA SER A 25 0.78 7.49 -10.84
C SER A 25 0.23 6.06 -11.01
N LYS A 26 1.10 5.08 -11.30
CA LYS A 26 0.70 3.67 -11.39
C LYS A 26 0.16 3.15 -10.06
N LEU A 27 0.85 3.47 -8.96
CA LEU A 27 0.39 3.10 -7.62
C LEU A 27 -0.95 3.78 -7.29
N LEU A 28 -1.06 5.09 -7.52
CA LEU A 28 -2.30 5.84 -7.29
C LEU A 28 -3.48 5.26 -8.08
N ASP A 29 -3.29 4.92 -9.36
CA ASP A 29 -4.31 4.27 -10.19
C ASP A 29 -4.74 2.92 -9.60
N SER A 30 -3.78 2.13 -9.09
CA SER A 30 -4.09 0.85 -8.46
C SER A 30 -4.83 0.98 -7.13
N LEU A 31 -4.58 2.06 -6.37
CA LEU A 31 -5.27 2.36 -5.12
C LEU A 31 -6.72 2.82 -5.36
N ILE A 32 -6.96 3.70 -6.34
CA ILE A 32 -8.32 4.18 -6.64
C ILE A 32 -9.21 3.10 -7.26
N SER A 33 -8.62 2.05 -7.85
CA SER A 33 -9.35 0.93 -8.44
C SER A 33 -9.63 -0.23 -7.51
N GLN A 34 -9.25 -0.16 -6.22
CA GLN A 34 -9.43 -1.27 -5.28
C GLN A 34 -10.90 -1.67 -5.12
N SER A 35 -11.16 -3.00 -5.00
CA SER A 35 -12.51 -3.57 -4.81
C SER A 35 -13.09 -3.36 -3.42
N ILE A 36 -12.26 -3.07 -2.43
CA ILE A 36 -12.70 -2.80 -1.06
C ILE A 36 -13.45 -1.47 -0.97
N ASP A 37 -14.38 -1.36 -0.02
CA ASP A 37 -15.05 -0.09 0.30
C ASP A 37 -13.99 1.00 0.58
N PRO A 38 -14.03 2.15 -0.12
CA PRO A 38 -13.09 3.25 0.09
C PRO A 38 -13.00 3.74 1.55
N HIS A 39 -14.06 3.58 2.34
CA HIS A 39 -14.06 3.92 3.76
C HIS A 39 -13.28 2.94 4.64
N LEU A 40 -12.89 1.79 4.11
CA LEU A 40 -12.11 0.77 4.83
C LEU A 40 -10.60 0.86 4.57
N PHE A 41 -10.11 1.89 3.90
CA PHE A 41 -8.67 2.10 3.80
C PHE A 41 -8.32 3.59 3.75
N GLU A 42 -7.08 3.87 4.00
CA GLU A 42 -6.43 5.15 3.77
C GLU A 42 -5.06 4.93 3.14
N ALA A 43 -4.63 5.85 2.28
CA ALA A 43 -3.32 5.83 1.65
C ALA A 43 -2.51 7.03 2.15
N ILE A 44 -1.43 6.75 2.88
CA ILE A 44 -0.59 7.75 3.53
C ILE A 44 0.73 7.84 2.77
N PHE A 45 0.90 8.90 2.01
CA PHE A 45 2.12 9.19 1.26
C PHE A 45 3.04 10.07 2.10
N ILE A 46 4.24 9.60 2.34
CA ILE A 46 5.24 10.31 3.13
C ILE A 46 6.42 10.68 2.23
N VAL A 47 6.45 11.92 1.78
CA VAL A 47 7.56 12.44 0.97
C VAL A 47 8.75 12.70 1.87
N ASN A 48 9.90 12.13 1.53
CA ASN A 48 11.13 12.26 2.31
C ASN A 48 12.29 12.72 1.42
N GLY A 49 13.09 13.66 1.92
CA GLY A 49 14.26 14.17 1.21
C GLY A 49 13.94 15.24 0.18
N GLU A 50 14.65 15.22 -0.96
CA GLU A 50 14.51 16.24 -2.00
C GLU A 50 13.14 16.16 -2.69
N LEU A 51 12.53 17.32 -2.93
CA LEU A 51 11.25 17.43 -3.61
C LEU A 51 11.41 17.38 -5.14
N ASP A 52 10.46 16.70 -5.77
CA ASP A 52 10.19 16.71 -7.21
C ASP A 52 8.71 17.03 -7.45
N SER A 53 8.13 16.64 -8.57
CA SER A 53 6.70 16.85 -8.85
C SER A 53 5.76 15.83 -8.16
N THR A 54 6.27 14.86 -7.41
CA THR A 54 5.48 13.82 -6.71
C THR A 54 4.37 14.41 -5.83
N PRO A 55 4.62 15.42 -4.96
CA PRO A 55 3.57 16.01 -4.14
C PRO A 55 2.42 16.62 -4.94
N ASP A 56 2.72 17.22 -6.10
CA ASP A 56 1.69 17.84 -6.92
C ASP A 56 0.83 16.79 -7.64
N ILE A 57 1.44 15.67 -8.06
CA ILE A 57 0.71 14.52 -8.60
C ILE A 57 -0.25 13.96 -7.54
N ILE A 58 0.22 13.72 -6.30
CA ILE A 58 -0.60 13.20 -5.22
C ILE A 58 -1.78 14.14 -4.92
N LYS A 59 -1.55 15.45 -4.81
CA LYS A 59 -2.61 16.44 -4.56
C LYS A 59 -3.67 16.42 -5.65
N LYS A 60 -3.27 16.31 -6.91
CA LYS A 60 -4.21 16.17 -8.02
C LYS A 60 -5.11 14.94 -7.84
N TYR A 61 -4.54 13.80 -7.49
CA TYR A 61 -5.33 12.58 -7.23
C TYR A 61 -6.27 12.72 -6.02
N GLN A 62 -5.85 13.42 -4.95
CA GLN A 62 -6.73 13.74 -3.82
C GLN A 62 -7.96 14.55 -4.25
N GLU A 63 -7.75 15.57 -5.09
CA GLU A 63 -8.83 16.44 -5.58
C GLU A 63 -9.80 15.68 -6.52
N GLU A 64 -9.25 14.84 -7.39
CA GLU A 64 -10.03 14.08 -8.37
C GLU A 64 -10.77 12.87 -7.77
N ASN A 65 -10.32 12.36 -6.58
CA ASN A 65 -10.87 11.17 -5.93
C ASN A 65 -11.25 11.41 -4.46
N PRO A 66 -12.16 12.34 -4.16
CA PRO A 66 -12.49 12.75 -2.78
C PRO A 66 -13.12 11.63 -1.94
N GLN A 67 -13.56 10.53 -2.56
CA GLN A 67 -14.11 9.36 -1.88
C GLN A 67 -13.02 8.50 -1.21
N ILE A 68 -11.75 8.66 -1.58
CA ILE A 68 -10.62 7.92 -1.03
C ILE A 68 -9.84 8.82 -0.08
N ASN A 69 -9.56 8.32 1.11
CA ASN A 69 -8.74 9.04 2.08
C ASN A 69 -7.26 8.93 1.70
N ILE A 70 -6.78 9.87 0.87
CA ILE A 70 -5.37 10.02 0.53
C ILE A 70 -4.78 11.11 1.42
N ILE A 71 -3.72 10.80 2.15
CA ILE A 71 -3.03 11.72 3.07
C ILE A 71 -1.63 11.95 2.52
N LEU A 72 -1.24 13.21 2.40
CA LEU A 72 0.12 13.62 2.01
C LEU A 72 0.80 14.28 3.20
N THR A 73 1.96 13.78 3.58
CA THR A 73 2.80 14.34 4.64
C THR A 73 4.28 14.26 4.28
N TYR A 74 5.13 14.73 5.17
CA TYR A 74 6.58 14.82 4.96
C TYR A 74 7.33 14.30 6.17
N SER A 75 8.55 13.78 5.94
CA SER A 75 9.46 13.39 7.02
C SER A 75 10.90 13.83 6.73
N GLU A 76 11.75 13.70 7.73
CA GLU A 76 13.20 13.77 7.54
C GLU A 76 13.65 12.71 6.52
N PRO A 77 14.76 12.96 5.79
CA PRO A 77 15.26 12.02 4.80
C PRO A 77 15.50 10.62 5.35
N GLY A 78 15.10 9.62 4.59
CA GLY A 78 15.29 8.21 4.89
C GLY A 78 14.01 7.40 5.01
N VAL A 79 14.00 6.23 4.39
CA VAL A 79 12.83 5.34 4.32
C VAL A 79 12.29 4.93 5.70
N CYS A 80 13.20 4.73 6.68
CA CYS A 80 12.78 4.40 8.04
C CYS A 80 12.06 5.57 8.72
N ASN A 81 12.54 6.81 8.52
CA ASN A 81 11.87 8.01 9.04
C ASN A 81 10.48 8.16 8.42
N ALA A 82 10.36 7.95 7.11
CA ALA A 82 9.10 8.01 6.41
C ALA A 82 8.12 6.93 6.91
N ARG A 83 8.57 5.67 7.07
CA ARG A 83 7.72 4.59 7.59
C ARG A 83 7.25 4.88 9.01
N ASN A 84 8.14 5.36 9.90
CA ASN A 84 7.76 5.73 11.27
C ASN A 84 6.75 6.88 11.29
N ALA A 85 6.97 7.95 10.51
CA ALA A 85 6.03 9.04 10.41
C ALA A 85 4.64 8.59 9.91
N GLY A 86 4.61 7.63 8.98
CA GLY A 86 3.35 7.02 8.51
C GLY A 86 2.65 6.21 9.60
N ILE A 87 3.40 5.44 10.40
CA ILE A 87 2.83 4.67 11.54
C ILE A 87 2.22 5.61 12.57
N ASP A 88 2.88 6.73 12.87
CA ASP A 88 2.44 7.68 13.91
C ASP A 88 1.08 8.32 13.58
N ILE A 89 0.71 8.43 12.30
CA ILE A 89 -0.55 9.03 11.86
C ILE A 89 -1.56 8.01 11.33
N ALA A 90 -1.18 6.73 11.19
CA ALA A 90 -2.08 5.67 10.77
C ALA A 90 -3.25 5.50 11.74
N ASN A 91 -4.48 5.52 11.21
CA ASN A 91 -5.71 5.50 12.03
C ASN A 91 -6.53 4.21 11.87
N ARG A 92 -6.07 3.24 11.06
CA ARG A 92 -6.78 1.98 10.84
C ARG A 92 -6.21 0.83 11.66
N GLN A 93 -7.04 -0.21 11.86
CA GLN A 93 -6.67 -1.39 12.66
C GLN A 93 -5.47 -2.17 12.11
N TYR A 94 -5.25 -2.11 10.80
CA TYR A 94 -4.20 -2.85 10.13
C TYR A 94 -3.34 -1.90 9.31
N THR A 95 -2.04 -2.16 9.27
CA THR A 95 -1.08 -1.35 8.54
C THR A 95 -0.34 -2.20 7.52
N ILE A 96 -0.11 -1.66 6.33
CA ILE A 96 0.71 -2.24 5.29
C ILE A 96 1.69 -1.19 4.76
N PHE A 97 2.89 -1.62 4.37
CA PHE A 97 3.85 -0.81 3.64
C PHE A 97 3.81 -1.18 2.17
N ILE A 98 3.81 -0.17 1.30
CA ILE A 98 3.87 -0.31 -0.15
C ILE A 98 4.94 0.66 -0.64
N ASP A 99 5.89 0.19 -1.45
CA ASP A 99 6.91 1.04 -2.05
C ASP A 99 6.30 1.84 -3.22
N ASP A 100 6.78 3.06 -3.46
CA ASP A 100 6.15 4.01 -4.39
C ASP A 100 6.34 3.66 -5.88
N ASP A 101 7.21 2.71 -6.18
CA ASP A 101 7.46 2.12 -7.50
C ASP A 101 6.67 0.80 -7.74
N ASP A 102 5.97 0.30 -6.72
CA ASP A 102 5.08 -0.85 -6.83
C ASP A 102 3.65 -0.45 -7.22
N TYR A 103 2.82 -1.42 -7.57
CA TYR A 103 1.37 -1.28 -7.69
C TYR A 103 0.68 -2.58 -7.27
N ILE A 104 -0.59 -2.48 -6.88
CA ILE A 104 -1.33 -3.57 -6.28
C ILE A 104 -2.46 -4.08 -7.18
N SER A 105 -2.78 -5.38 -7.06
CA SER A 105 -3.90 -5.95 -7.81
C SER A 105 -5.24 -5.40 -7.31
N TYR A 106 -6.25 -5.40 -8.19
CA TYR A 106 -7.60 -4.86 -7.95
C TYR A 106 -8.24 -5.26 -6.61
N ASN A 107 -8.03 -6.51 -6.16
CA ASN A 107 -8.63 -7.04 -4.94
C ASN A 107 -7.64 -7.22 -3.77
N TYR A 108 -6.50 -6.56 -3.83
CA TYR A 108 -5.41 -6.78 -2.87
C TYR A 108 -5.83 -6.45 -1.44
N PHE A 109 -6.35 -5.25 -1.20
CA PHE A 109 -6.80 -4.85 0.14
C PHE A 109 -7.97 -5.67 0.64
N GLU A 110 -8.93 -5.99 -0.22
CA GLU A 110 -10.07 -6.85 0.14
C GLU A 110 -9.59 -8.21 0.64
N LYS A 111 -8.64 -8.84 -0.08
CA LYS A 111 -8.08 -10.13 0.31
C LYS A 111 -7.29 -10.04 1.61
N LEU A 112 -6.40 -9.05 1.75
CA LEU A 112 -5.65 -8.88 3.00
C LEU A 112 -6.59 -8.66 4.18
N TYR A 113 -7.59 -7.79 4.03
CA TYR A 113 -8.53 -7.47 5.10
C TYR A 113 -9.39 -8.69 5.51
N GLN A 114 -9.79 -9.51 4.55
CA GLN A 114 -10.55 -10.76 4.80
C GLN A 114 -9.80 -11.72 5.72
N TYR A 115 -8.47 -11.80 5.61
CA TYR A 115 -7.63 -12.70 6.40
C TYR A 115 -6.99 -12.03 7.62
N ALA A 116 -7.12 -10.72 7.76
CA ALA A 116 -6.57 -9.95 8.88
C ALA A 116 -7.28 -10.32 10.19
N LYS A 117 -6.49 -10.58 11.22
CA LYS A 117 -6.96 -10.88 12.59
C LYS A 117 -5.95 -10.34 13.60
N PRO A 118 -6.37 -10.02 14.84
CA PRO A 118 -5.43 -9.67 15.90
C PRO A 118 -4.32 -10.71 16.04
N ASN A 119 -3.10 -10.25 16.27
CA ASN A 119 -1.90 -11.07 16.43
C ASN A 119 -1.55 -11.95 15.20
N ARG A 120 -1.93 -11.53 14.01
CA ARG A 120 -1.61 -12.20 12.76
C ARG A 120 -0.97 -11.23 11.77
N ILE A 121 0.10 -11.67 11.13
CA ILE A 121 0.66 -11.02 9.95
C ILE A 121 0.08 -11.73 8.72
N VAL A 122 -0.50 -10.96 7.80
CA VAL A 122 -0.97 -11.44 6.51
C VAL A 122 0.02 -10.95 5.46
N ILE A 123 0.53 -11.84 4.65
CA ILE A 123 1.52 -11.53 3.61
C ILE A 123 0.91 -11.87 2.26
N GLY A 124 0.91 -10.89 1.34
CA GLY A 124 0.56 -11.09 -0.06
C GLY A 124 1.71 -11.72 -0.84
N THR A 125 1.42 -12.21 -2.03
CA THR A 125 2.44 -12.65 -2.99
C THR A 125 2.94 -11.48 -3.82
N PHE A 126 4.19 -11.57 -4.26
CA PHE A 126 4.82 -10.61 -5.16
C PHE A 126 4.89 -11.19 -6.56
N LEU A 127 4.60 -10.36 -7.55
CA LEU A 127 4.75 -10.67 -8.96
C LEU A 127 5.77 -9.71 -9.57
N ASP A 128 6.69 -10.25 -10.34
CA ASP A 128 7.63 -9.44 -11.11
C ASP A 128 7.01 -9.14 -12.47
N VAL A 129 6.90 -7.87 -12.82
CA VAL A 129 6.35 -7.42 -14.10
C VAL A 129 7.46 -6.85 -14.96
N ASN A 130 7.65 -7.41 -16.15
CA ASN A 130 8.56 -6.83 -17.13
C ASN A 130 7.90 -5.61 -17.79
N GLU A 131 8.39 -4.42 -17.49
CA GLU A 131 7.81 -3.17 -17.98
C GLU A 131 7.82 -3.01 -19.50
N ASN A 132 8.77 -3.66 -20.19
CA ASN A 132 8.87 -3.57 -21.65
C ASN A 132 7.93 -4.53 -22.38
N THR A 133 7.68 -5.71 -21.81
CA THR A 133 6.88 -6.77 -22.46
C THR A 133 5.50 -6.95 -21.84
N GLY A 134 5.28 -6.44 -20.61
CA GLY A 134 4.09 -6.70 -19.81
C GLY A 134 4.02 -8.14 -19.28
N GLU A 135 5.07 -8.93 -19.45
CA GLU A 135 5.11 -10.32 -18.97
C GLU A 135 5.14 -10.35 -17.45
N ILE A 136 4.28 -11.15 -16.85
CA ILE A 136 4.14 -11.32 -15.41
C ILE A 136 4.65 -12.69 -15.01
N GLN A 137 5.49 -12.74 -13.98
CA GLN A 137 5.98 -14.00 -13.39
C GLN A 137 5.95 -13.93 -11.88
N GLU A 138 5.86 -15.09 -11.21
CA GLU A 138 5.99 -15.14 -9.76
C GLU A 138 7.39 -14.70 -9.32
N SER A 139 7.43 -13.74 -8.40
CA SER A 139 8.70 -13.33 -7.80
C SER A 139 9.32 -14.49 -7.02
N TYR A 140 10.64 -14.61 -7.10
CA TYR A 140 11.39 -15.58 -6.29
C TYR A 140 11.18 -15.38 -4.77
N LEU A 141 10.81 -14.18 -4.35
CA LEU A 141 10.48 -13.84 -2.95
C LEU A 141 9.19 -14.51 -2.48
N SER A 142 8.28 -14.84 -3.40
CA SER A 142 7.00 -15.48 -3.08
C SER A 142 7.10 -16.99 -2.87
N LYS A 143 8.08 -17.66 -3.48
CA LYS A 143 8.22 -19.11 -3.44
C LYS A 143 8.24 -19.73 -2.04
N PRO A 144 9.04 -19.24 -1.08
CA PRO A 144 9.05 -19.79 0.28
C PRO A 144 7.73 -19.61 1.02
N LEU A 145 6.99 -18.54 0.72
CA LEU A 145 5.69 -18.24 1.33
C LEU A 145 4.61 -19.20 0.83
N LEU A 146 4.63 -19.51 -0.46
CA LEU A 146 3.70 -20.43 -1.10
C LEU A 146 3.89 -21.88 -0.61
N GLU A 147 5.13 -22.32 -0.48
CA GLU A 147 5.48 -23.67 0.01
C GLU A 147 5.11 -23.89 1.48
N SER A 148 5.10 -22.84 2.30
CA SER A 148 4.87 -22.92 3.75
C SER A 148 3.42 -22.72 4.19
N SER A 149 2.57 -22.10 3.37
CA SER A 149 1.28 -21.56 3.83
C SER A 149 0.11 -22.56 3.77
N GLY A 150 0.17 -23.59 2.95
CA GLY A 150 -0.96 -24.50 2.70
C GLY A 150 -2.25 -23.81 2.19
N ILE A 151 -2.17 -22.52 1.84
CA ILE A 151 -3.26 -21.72 1.31
C ILE A 151 -3.20 -21.76 -0.21
N ASN A 152 -4.35 -21.99 -0.85
CA ASN A 152 -4.45 -21.96 -2.31
C ASN A 152 -4.12 -20.54 -2.82
N THR A 153 -3.01 -20.43 -3.50
CA THR A 153 -2.39 -19.17 -3.91
C THR A 153 -2.63 -18.83 -5.38
N ASN A 154 -3.72 -19.32 -5.99
CA ASN A 154 -4.04 -18.86 -7.34
C ASN A 154 -4.42 -17.37 -7.30
N PRO A 155 -3.55 -16.44 -7.73
CA PRO A 155 -3.83 -15.01 -7.71
C PRO A 155 -4.87 -14.60 -8.74
N TYR A 156 -5.23 -15.49 -9.65
CA TYR A 156 -6.22 -15.27 -10.69
C TYR A 156 -7.32 -16.35 -10.57
N PRO A 157 -8.46 -16.03 -9.93
CA PRO A 157 -9.66 -16.85 -10.12
C PRO A 157 -10.09 -16.74 -11.59
N ASP A 158 -10.39 -17.89 -12.21
CA ASP A 158 -10.97 -18.00 -13.55
C ASP A 158 -12.25 -17.18 -13.68
#